data_2f2eaf357786f0b886d4361bbf22d24f
#
_entry.id   2f2eaf357786f0b886d4361bbf22d24f
#
_cell.length_a   1.000
_cell.length_b   1.000
_cell.length_c   1.000
_cell.angle_alpha   90.00
_cell.angle_beta   90.00
_cell.angle_gamma   90.00
#
_symmetry.space_group_name_H-M   'P 1'
#
loop_
_entity.id
_entity.type
_entity.pdbx_description
1 polymer ?
#
loop_
_entity_poly.entity_id
_entity_poly.type
_entity_poly.pdbx_seq_one_letter_code
_entity_poly.pdbx_strand_id
1 'polypeptide(L)' 'MEVRRKFNETVYFRELSNGECFSLTDEPDDTYMKITYIVDVEGKEWNAVRLYDGDVSVFNECQEVIPISGAFEID' A
#
# COMPACT_ATOMS: atom_id res chain seq x y z
N MET A 1 -0.15 -10.00 23.63
CA MET A 1 -0.17 -10.17 23.05
C MET A 1 0.31 -10.11 22.22
N GLU A 2 0.48 -10.33 21.76
CA GLU A 2 1.02 -10.28 20.97
C GLU A 2 0.67 -10.14 19.90
N VAL A 3 0.85 -9.76 19.45
CA VAL A 3 0.57 -9.49 18.44
C VAL A 3 1.26 -9.78 17.58
N ARG A 4 1.55 -10.31 17.06
CA ARG A 4 2.21 -10.62 16.26
C ARG A 4 2.03 -10.42 15.30
N ARG A 5 2.22 -10.08 14.78
CA ARG A 5 2.03 -9.86 13.86
C ARG A 5 2.42 -10.47 12.95
N LYS A 6 2.14 -10.48 12.09
CA LYS A 6 2.37 -10.91 10.98
C LYS A 6 3.01 -9.97 10.21
N PHE A 7 3.65 -9.00 10.73
CA PHE A 7 4.26 -8.07 9.86
C PHE A 7 5.44 -8.59 9.24
N ASN A 8 5.79 -9.81 9.49
CA ASN A 8 6.81 -10.35 8.70
C ASN A 8 6.30 -10.93 7.48
N GLU A 9 5.02 -11.01 7.23
CA GLU A 9 4.50 -11.59 6.02
C GLU A 9 4.36 -10.54 5.01
N THR A 10 4.83 -10.72 3.80
CA THR A 10 4.69 -9.78 2.72
C THR A 10 3.88 -10.39 1.61
N VAL A 11 3.28 -9.55 0.78
CA VAL A 11 2.59 -10.01 -0.41
C VAL A 11 3.08 -9.14 -1.54
N TYR A 12 2.79 -9.51 -2.77
CA TYR A 12 3.13 -8.68 -3.89
C TYR A 12 2.06 -7.62 -4.04
N PHE A 13 2.47 -6.44 -4.49
CA PHE A 13 1.54 -5.33 -4.65
C PHE A 13 0.33 -5.76 -5.48
N ARG A 14 0.54 -6.58 -6.49
CA ARG A 14 -0.56 -6.99 -7.36
C ARG A 14 -1.61 -7.82 -6.64
N GLU A 15 -1.28 -8.36 -5.47
CA GLU A 15 -2.22 -9.17 -4.74
C GLU A 15 -3.17 -8.33 -3.89
N LEU A 16 -2.94 -7.05 -3.80
CA LEU A 16 -3.80 -6.20 -3.02
C LEU A 16 -4.99 -5.75 -3.86
N SER A 17 -6.11 -5.53 -3.22
CA SER A 17 -7.28 -4.98 -3.89
C SER A 17 -7.26 -3.47 -3.74
N ASN A 18 -7.93 -2.77 -4.63
CA ASN A 18 -8.02 -1.32 -4.53
C ASN A 18 -8.66 -0.96 -3.19
N GLY A 19 -8.11 -0.02 -2.50
CA GLY A 19 -8.58 0.38 -1.20
C GLY A 19 -7.86 -0.29 -0.05
N GLU A 20 -7.05 -1.31 -0.34
CA GLU A 20 -6.31 -1.95 0.72
C GLU A 20 -5.08 -1.16 1.08
N CYS A 21 -4.73 -1.15 2.35
CA CYS A 21 -3.59 -0.39 2.82
C CYS A 21 -2.39 -1.28 3.02
N PHE A 22 -1.22 -0.73 2.88
CA PHE A 22 0.01 -1.48 3.01
C PHE A 22 1.15 -0.56 3.43
N SER A 23 2.24 -1.15 3.86
CA SER A 23 3.46 -0.42 4.16
C SER A 23 4.59 -1.02 3.36
N LEU A 24 5.67 -0.29 3.24
CA LEU A 24 6.84 -0.78 2.51
C LEU A 24 7.74 -1.51 3.47
N THR A 25 8.46 -2.49 2.97
CA THR A 25 9.32 -3.30 3.82
C THR A 25 10.46 -2.47 4.39
N ASP A 26 10.91 -1.45 3.69
CA ASP A 26 12.00 -0.63 4.17
C ASP A 26 11.50 0.63 4.85
N GLU A 27 10.20 0.90 4.83
CA GLU A 27 9.66 2.05 5.49
C GLU A 27 8.35 1.68 6.12
N PRO A 28 8.36 0.87 7.14
CA PRO A 28 7.11 0.36 7.68
C PRO A 28 6.24 1.40 8.37
N ASP A 29 6.79 2.55 8.64
CA ASP A 29 6.04 3.59 9.28
C ASP A 29 5.13 4.34 8.33
N ASP A 30 5.36 4.25 7.06
CA ASP A 30 4.54 4.95 6.08
C ASP A 30 3.44 4.03 5.61
N THR A 31 2.23 4.50 5.57
CA THR A 31 1.09 3.71 5.12
C THR A 31 0.58 4.25 3.82
N TYR A 32 0.36 3.34 2.89
CA TYR A 32 -0.14 3.68 1.57
C TYR A 32 -1.46 2.95 1.34
N MET A 33 -2.24 3.44 0.39
CA MET A 33 -3.46 2.76 -0.01
C MET A 33 -3.37 2.49 -1.50
N LYS A 34 -3.71 1.28 -1.92
CA LYS A 34 -3.72 0.96 -3.33
C LYS A 34 -4.94 1.58 -3.97
N ILE A 35 -4.76 2.21 -5.11
CA ILE A 35 -5.86 2.84 -5.83
C ILE A 35 -5.84 2.33 -7.26
N THR A 36 -6.86 2.66 -8.01
CA THR A 36 -6.91 2.29 -9.41
C THR A 36 -5.72 2.87 -10.15
N TYR A 37 -5.13 2.08 -11.02
CA TYR A 37 -3.99 2.52 -11.80
C TYR A 37 -4.43 3.67 -12.68
N ILE A 38 -3.70 4.76 -12.64
CA ILE A 38 -4.03 5.96 -13.38
C ILE A 38 -2.85 6.40 -14.22
N VAL A 39 -3.12 6.78 -15.45
CA VAL A 39 -2.10 7.36 -16.31
C VAL A 39 -2.64 8.71 -16.77
N ASP A 40 -1.93 9.77 -16.48
CA ASP A 40 -2.43 11.11 -16.83
C ASP A 40 -2.04 11.47 -18.25
N VAL A 41 -2.42 12.63 -18.70
CA VAL A 41 -2.16 13.03 -20.08
C VAL A 41 -0.70 13.19 -20.38
N GLU A 42 0.11 13.36 -19.38
CA GLU A 42 1.54 13.48 -19.60
C GLU A 42 2.24 12.16 -19.49
N GLY A 43 1.52 11.09 -19.31
CA GLY A 43 2.12 9.78 -19.23
C GLY A 43 2.59 9.40 -17.84
N LYS A 44 2.30 10.21 -16.83
CA LYS A 44 2.68 9.85 -15.49
C LYS A 44 1.72 8.83 -14.98
N GLU A 45 2.24 7.89 -14.21
CA GLU A 45 1.45 6.78 -13.73
C GLU A 45 1.45 6.74 -12.24
N TRP A 46 0.36 6.35 -11.62
CA TRP A 46 0.37 6.09 -10.20
C TRP A 46 -0.71 5.07 -9.85
N ASN A 47 -0.48 4.30 -8.81
CA ASN A 47 -1.42 3.28 -8.39
C ASN A 47 -1.51 3.19 -6.88
N ALA A 48 -0.97 4.16 -6.16
CA ALA A 48 -1.05 4.17 -4.71
C ALA A 48 -0.96 5.60 -4.21
N VAL A 49 -1.49 5.84 -3.02
CA VAL A 49 -1.42 7.14 -2.41
C VAL A 49 -0.89 6.96 -1.00
N ARG A 50 0.03 7.82 -0.58
CA ARG A 50 0.55 7.79 0.77
C ARG A 50 -0.42 8.53 1.67
N LEU A 51 -0.86 7.89 2.72
CA LEU A 51 -1.92 8.47 3.52
C LEU A 51 -1.46 9.69 4.33
N TYR A 52 -0.20 9.72 4.66
CA TYR A 52 0.32 10.81 5.46
C TYR A 52 0.10 12.16 4.79
N ASP A 53 0.36 12.29 3.54
CA ASP A 53 0.31 13.56 2.84
C ASP A 53 -0.47 13.53 1.54
N GLY A 54 -1.03 12.40 1.17
CA GLY A 54 -1.78 12.30 -0.07
C GLY A 54 -0.93 12.23 -1.32
N ASP A 55 0.35 12.03 -1.17
CA ASP A 55 1.24 11.98 -2.32
C ASP A 55 1.01 10.70 -3.09
N VAL A 56 1.04 10.75 -4.41
CA VAL A 56 0.78 9.58 -5.23
C VAL A 56 2.07 8.96 -5.69
N SER A 57 2.04 7.66 -5.87
CA SER A 57 3.23 6.90 -6.27
C SER A 57 2.85 5.76 -7.16
N VAL A 58 3.82 5.21 -7.86
CA VAL A 58 3.59 4.04 -8.66
C VAL A 58 4.49 2.95 -8.13
N PHE A 59 3.94 1.78 -7.92
CA PHE A 59 4.69 0.63 -7.44
C PHE A 59 4.63 -0.48 -8.47
N ASN A 60 5.70 -1.23 -8.54
CA ASN A 60 5.76 -2.37 -9.44
C ASN A 60 4.83 -3.44 -8.92
N GLU A 61 4.19 -4.16 -9.81
CA GLU A 61 3.27 -5.21 -9.41
C GLU A 61 3.97 -6.29 -8.62
N CYS A 62 5.24 -6.48 -8.82
CA CYS A 62 5.99 -7.51 -8.11
C CYS A 62 6.68 -6.97 -6.87
N GLN A 63 6.40 -5.74 -6.49
CA GLN A 63 6.99 -5.17 -5.28
C GLN A 63 6.40 -5.85 -4.06
N GLU A 64 7.26 -6.23 -3.13
CA GLU A 64 6.78 -6.85 -1.91
C GLU A 64 6.37 -5.77 -0.93
N VAL A 65 5.21 -5.89 -0.34
CA VAL A 65 4.68 -4.91 0.58
C VAL A 65 4.09 -5.64 1.78
N ILE A 66 3.86 -4.93 2.86
CA ILE A 66 3.30 -5.50 4.07
C ILE A 66 1.84 -5.07 4.16
N PRO A 67 0.90 -6.00 4.03
CA PRO A 67 -0.50 -5.61 4.07
C PRO A 67 -0.92 -5.19 5.47
N ILE A 68 -1.76 -4.17 5.55
CA ILE A 68 -2.25 -3.72 6.81
C ILE A 68 -3.73 -3.94 6.83
N SER A 69 -4.17 -5.02 7.42
CA SER A 69 -5.52 -5.35 7.37
C SER A 69 -6.20 -4.83 8.57
N GLY A 70 -7.35 -4.32 8.46
CA GLY A 70 -8.11 -3.83 9.55
C GLY A 70 -7.64 -2.54 10.15
N ALA A 71 -6.71 -1.92 9.51
CA ALA A 71 -6.13 -0.74 10.06
C ALA A 71 -7.10 0.39 10.15
N PHE A 72 -8.07 0.43 9.28
CA PHE A 72 -8.96 1.51 9.25
C PHE A 72 -10.35 1.15 9.52
N GLU A 73 -10.58 0.12 10.29
CA GLU A 73 -11.79 -0.26 10.57
C GLU A 73 -12.23 0.60 11.61
N ILE A 74 -12.89 1.56 11.45
CA ILE A 74 -13.23 2.40 12.33
C ILE A 74 -14.42 2.13 12.81
N ASP A 75 -14.81 1.96 13.66
CA ASP A 75 -16.01 1.66 14.00
C ASP A 75 -16.48 2.39 14.91
#